data_81315a604c8955bf226808378029ad4a
#
_entry.id   81315a604c8955bf226808378029ad4a
#
_cell.length_a   1.000
_cell.length_b   1.000
_cell.length_c   1.000
_cell.angle_alpha   90.00
_cell.angle_beta   90.00
_cell.angle_gamma   90.00
#
_symmetry.space_group_name_H-M   'P 1'
#
loop_
_entity.id
_entity.type
_entity.pdbx_description
1 polymer ?
#
loop_
_entity_poly.entity_id
_entity_poly.type
_entity_poly.pdbx_seq_one_letter_code
_entity_poly.pdbx_strand_id
1 'polypeptide(L)'
;MDTKGIIENKLRAYGQEQLLTFWDELSEEQKAFLEGEINRVDFEQIQRLFEHRNDVPESSQMAYRCSEPVSFRLSDLRERVDTPPFPNSQYDPYEAREIGEGMLRHGRIAAAVVAGGQGTRLDFPHAKGFYPIGPLSNASLFQIHVERIRAVARKYNTRIPFLIQTSPATHDETIVFFREHKNFGLPDEDVLIFCQGTMPSVRFEDGKIFLREKWEVAKSPDGHGGFLACANAPAPDAWSEKSRKEGVLADMESRGIEEIFYFQIDNPIIDIASPEFIGYHMLSRSEFSSQVVRKVHPKDRVGNMVMVDGRLHVIEYSDLPDDAGARRKPDGSLEIWAGSIAVHMMNVKFLRAKANLAGSLPFHIAKKKVPFVVTSPEEGAPVGTHIKPESPNAIKFEKFIFDLLPQANNPIVVEIDASTGFAPLKNHDRVPTDNPTTTRAGLSNLYKLWLNNMGIQLADGVIVEVSPLFANSAAELRDRLLAEGMWPKDNLITESVYWHE
;
A
#
# COMPACT_ATOMS: atom_id res chain seq x y z
N MET A 1 -16.03 3.55 -43.47
CA MET A 1 -16.10 4.79 -42.68
C MET A 1 -14.66 5.12 -42.30
N ASP A 2 -14.30 6.38 -42.38
CA ASP A 2 -13.01 6.85 -41.91
C ASP A 2 -12.88 6.59 -40.39
N THR A 3 -11.74 6.15 -39.92
CA THR A 3 -11.45 5.86 -38.51
C THR A 3 -11.86 7.03 -37.61
N LYS A 4 -11.55 8.27 -38.02
CA LYS A 4 -11.96 9.51 -37.34
C LYS A 4 -13.47 9.56 -37.11
N GLY A 5 -14.27 9.29 -38.14
CA GLY A 5 -15.72 9.36 -38.07
C GLY A 5 -16.34 8.33 -37.12
N ILE A 6 -15.73 7.13 -37.00
CA ILE A 6 -16.19 6.10 -36.06
C ILE A 6 -15.94 6.57 -34.61
N ILE A 7 -14.72 7.07 -34.33
CA ILE A 7 -14.33 7.55 -33.01
C ILE A 7 -15.16 8.77 -32.62
N GLU A 8 -15.35 9.72 -33.55
CA GLU A 8 -16.14 10.94 -33.32
C GLU A 8 -17.58 10.60 -32.92
N ASN A 9 -18.23 9.66 -33.61
CA ASN A 9 -19.56 9.20 -33.22
C ASN A 9 -19.62 8.57 -31.83
N LYS A 10 -18.61 7.78 -31.46
CA LYS A 10 -18.47 7.21 -30.11
C LYS A 10 -18.35 8.33 -29.08
N LEU A 11 -17.47 9.30 -29.29
CA LEU A 11 -17.20 10.40 -28.35
C LEU A 11 -18.41 11.33 -28.20
N ARG A 12 -19.12 11.61 -29.29
CA ARG A 12 -20.34 12.45 -29.30
C ARG A 12 -21.44 11.86 -28.40
N ALA A 13 -21.56 10.54 -28.32
CA ALA A 13 -22.54 9.89 -27.44
C ALA A 13 -22.34 10.23 -25.97
N TYR A 14 -21.10 10.61 -25.58
CA TYR A 14 -20.70 10.91 -24.20
C TYR A 14 -20.22 12.35 -23.99
N GLY A 15 -20.37 13.25 -25.02
CA GLY A 15 -19.94 14.64 -24.94
C GLY A 15 -18.42 14.83 -24.79
N GLN A 16 -17.61 13.92 -25.38
CA GLN A 16 -16.15 13.89 -25.20
C GLN A 16 -15.38 14.24 -26.49
N GLU A 17 -16.00 15.02 -27.41
CA GLU A 17 -15.43 15.37 -28.72
C GLU A 17 -14.12 16.16 -28.60
N GLN A 18 -13.89 16.86 -27.50
CA GLN A 18 -12.65 17.59 -27.24
C GLN A 18 -11.40 16.72 -27.31
N LEU A 19 -11.52 15.40 -27.14
CA LEU A 19 -10.38 14.48 -27.29
C LEU A 19 -9.82 14.44 -28.71
N LEU A 20 -10.59 14.89 -29.71
CA LEU A 20 -10.16 15.00 -31.12
C LEU A 20 -9.76 16.41 -31.55
N THR A 21 -9.66 17.37 -30.62
CA THR A 21 -9.36 18.80 -30.96
C THR A 21 -8.09 18.92 -31.84
N PHE A 22 -7.09 18.09 -31.60
CA PHE A 22 -5.80 18.16 -32.33
C PHE A 22 -5.65 17.07 -33.39
N TRP A 23 -6.67 16.25 -33.67
CA TRP A 23 -6.56 15.04 -34.53
C TRP A 23 -5.87 15.31 -35.87
N ASP A 24 -6.19 16.42 -36.53
CA ASP A 24 -5.66 16.73 -37.86
C ASP A 24 -4.21 17.24 -37.83
N GLU A 25 -3.68 17.58 -36.63
CA GLU A 25 -2.30 17.98 -36.41
C GLU A 25 -1.38 16.79 -36.07
N LEU A 26 -1.96 15.61 -35.73
CA LEU A 26 -1.23 14.44 -35.24
C LEU A 26 -0.59 13.64 -36.37
N SER A 27 0.58 13.03 -36.08
CA SER A 27 1.15 11.97 -36.92
C SER A 27 0.27 10.71 -36.89
N GLU A 28 0.44 9.82 -37.87
CA GLU A 28 -0.32 8.56 -37.90
C GLU A 28 -0.03 7.66 -36.67
N GLU A 29 1.18 7.68 -36.13
CA GLU A 29 1.50 6.98 -34.88
C GLU A 29 0.75 7.57 -33.67
N GLN A 30 0.70 8.90 -33.57
CA GLN A 30 -0.03 9.60 -32.53
C GLN A 30 -1.54 9.39 -32.62
N LYS A 31 -2.09 9.36 -33.84
CA LYS A 31 -3.50 9.04 -34.07
C LYS A 31 -3.84 7.62 -33.61
N ALA A 32 -2.99 6.64 -34.01
CA ALA A 32 -3.18 5.24 -33.60
C ALA A 32 -3.08 5.09 -32.08
N PHE A 33 -2.17 5.82 -31.43
CA PHE A 33 -2.02 5.82 -29.98
C PHE A 33 -3.28 6.36 -29.28
N LEU A 34 -3.74 7.56 -29.69
CA LEU A 34 -4.93 8.18 -29.14
C LEU A 34 -6.20 7.34 -29.36
N GLU A 35 -6.35 6.78 -30.57
CA GLU A 35 -7.42 5.83 -30.87
C GLU A 35 -7.40 4.63 -29.91
N GLY A 36 -6.23 4.03 -29.70
CA GLY A 36 -6.07 2.92 -28.78
C GLY A 36 -6.45 3.30 -27.36
N GLU A 37 -6.12 4.52 -26.91
CA GLU A 37 -6.52 5.01 -25.60
C GLU A 37 -8.03 5.22 -25.48
N ILE A 38 -8.65 5.92 -26.45
CA ILE A 38 -10.08 6.17 -26.49
C ILE A 38 -10.87 4.85 -26.51
N ASN A 39 -10.37 3.84 -27.23
CA ASN A 39 -11.05 2.56 -27.31
C ASN A 39 -11.04 1.77 -26.01
N ARG A 40 -10.06 1.99 -25.12
CA ARG A 40 -9.97 1.36 -23.79
C ARG A 40 -10.79 2.08 -22.71
N VAL A 41 -11.27 3.31 -22.98
CA VAL A 41 -12.08 4.05 -22.00
C VAL A 41 -13.51 3.51 -21.96
N ASP A 42 -13.95 3.16 -20.75
CA ASP A 42 -15.35 2.91 -20.43
C ASP A 42 -16.04 4.25 -20.10
N PHE A 43 -16.59 4.86 -21.14
CA PHE A 43 -17.24 6.18 -21.03
C PHE A 43 -18.53 6.12 -20.20
N GLU A 44 -19.27 5.03 -20.25
CA GLU A 44 -20.48 4.84 -19.47
C GLU A 44 -20.15 4.82 -17.96
N GLN A 45 -19.09 4.08 -17.58
CA GLN A 45 -18.60 4.07 -16.21
C GLN A 45 -18.16 5.47 -15.76
N ILE A 46 -17.37 6.18 -16.58
CA ILE A 46 -16.91 7.55 -16.27
C ILE A 46 -18.09 8.49 -16.05
N GLN A 47 -19.07 8.47 -16.96
CA GLN A 47 -20.26 9.31 -16.85
C GLN A 47 -21.02 9.02 -15.54
N ARG A 48 -21.29 7.75 -15.24
CA ARG A 48 -21.97 7.34 -14.00
C ARG A 48 -21.20 7.80 -12.75
N LEU A 49 -19.88 7.63 -12.73
CA LEU A 49 -19.05 8.06 -11.59
C LEU A 49 -19.05 9.59 -11.45
N PHE A 50 -19.06 10.32 -12.56
CA PHE A 50 -19.10 11.77 -12.55
C PHE A 50 -20.45 12.30 -12.06
N GLU A 51 -21.58 11.70 -12.45
CA GLU A 51 -22.93 12.06 -12.00
C GLU A 51 -23.05 12.00 -10.47
N HIS A 52 -22.42 11.02 -9.84
CA HIS A 52 -22.42 10.80 -8.38
C HIS A 52 -21.28 11.51 -7.63
N ARG A 53 -20.51 12.39 -8.29
CA ARG A 53 -19.31 13.02 -7.70
C ARG A 53 -19.54 13.92 -6.49
N ASN A 54 -20.74 14.36 -6.27
CA ASN A 54 -21.12 15.22 -5.15
C ASN A 54 -21.95 14.50 -4.08
N ASP A 55 -22.18 13.20 -4.25
CA ASP A 55 -22.87 12.42 -3.24
C ASP A 55 -22.03 12.37 -1.97
N VAL A 56 -22.69 12.44 -0.84
CA VAL A 56 -22.01 12.25 0.45
C VAL A 56 -21.53 10.79 0.51
N PRO A 57 -20.23 10.55 0.71
CA PRO A 57 -19.73 9.18 0.81
C PRO A 57 -20.53 8.39 1.85
N GLU A 58 -20.93 7.18 1.53
CA GLU A 58 -21.63 6.29 2.47
C GLU A 58 -20.77 6.07 3.73
N SER A 59 -19.45 6.03 3.57
CA SER A 59 -18.45 5.95 4.63
C SER A 59 -18.63 7.04 5.70
N SER A 60 -18.98 8.28 5.32
CA SER A 60 -19.24 9.36 6.28
C SER A 60 -20.48 9.10 7.13
N GLN A 61 -21.52 8.46 6.58
CA GLN A 61 -22.73 8.10 7.32
C GLN A 61 -22.48 6.90 8.25
N MET A 62 -21.61 5.99 7.86
CA MET A 62 -21.19 4.83 8.66
C MET A 62 -20.57 5.27 9.99
N ALA A 63 -19.86 6.41 10.03
CA ALA A 63 -19.21 6.93 11.23
C ALA A 63 -20.17 7.16 12.41
N TYR A 64 -21.44 7.40 12.13
CA TYR A 64 -22.45 7.65 13.18
C TYR A 64 -23.12 6.39 13.74
N ARG A 65 -22.99 5.26 13.03
CA ARG A 65 -23.62 3.98 13.43
C ARG A 65 -22.60 2.85 13.64
N CYS A 66 -21.30 3.18 13.60
CA CYS A 66 -20.25 2.19 13.77
C CYS A 66 -20.02 1.81 15.23
N SER A 67 -19.45 0.65 15.42
CA SER A 67 -18.89 0.12 16.66
C SER A 67 -17.42 -0.26 16.49
N GLU A 68 -16.78 -0.66 17.58
CA GLU A 68 -15.39 -1.12 17.54
C GLU A 68 -15.22 -2.37 16.71
N PRO A 69 -14.07 -2.51 16.01
CA PRO A 69 -13.77 -3.73 15.28
C PRO A 69 -13.48 -4.89 16.22
N VAL A 70 -13.73 -6.11 15.75
CA VAL A 70 -13.25 -7.34 16.38
C VAL A 70 -11.73 -7.32 16.32
N SER A 71 -11.07 -7.26 17.49
CA SER A 71 -9.64 -6.96 17.54
C SER A 71 -8.87 -7.77 18.59
N PHE A 72 -7.64 -8.11 18.26
CA PHE A 72 -6.60 -8.49 19.21
C PHE A 72 -5.90 -7.22 19.65
N ARG A 73 -6.13 -6.79 20.87
CA ARG A 73 -5.55 -5.55 21.41
C ARG A 73 -4.19 -5.82 22.02
N LEU A 74 -3.29 -4.85 21.90
CA LEU A 74 -1.97 -4.94 22.48
C LEU A 74 -1.99 -5.08 24.01
N SER A 75 -2.96 -4.45 24.69
CA SER A 75 -3.23 -4.64 26.13
C SER A 75 -3.57 -6.09 26.46
N ASP A 76 -4.46 -6.68 25.66
CA ASP A 76 -4.97 -8.03 25.90
C ASP A 76 -3.89 -9.09 25.62
N LEU A 77 -2.98 -8.80 24.69
CA LEU A 77 -1.84 -9.65 24.34
C LEU A 77 -0.72 -9.63 25.39
N ARG A 78 -0.61 -8.55 26.18
CA ARG A 78 0.38 -8.41 27.25
C ARG A 78 -0.11 -8.95 28.60
N GLU A 79 -1.41 -8.83 28.85
CA GLU A 79 -2.07 -9.38 30.01
C GLU A 79 -2.70 -10.70 29.58
N ARG A 80 -2.35 -11.82 30.20
CA ARG A 80 -3.03 -13.10 30.01
C ARG A 80 -4.48 -12.92 30.44
N VAL A 81 -5.34 -12.51 29.51
CA VAL A 81 -6.77 -12.34 29.78
C VAL A 81 -7.42 -13.72 29.64
N ASP A 82 -8.00 -14.22 30.73
CA ASP A 82 -8.76 -15.48 30.75
C ASP A 82 -10.05 -15.45 29.90
N THR A 83 -10.37 -14.30 29.34
CA THR A 83 -11.52 -14.09 28.44
C THR A 83 -11.02 -13.76 27.03
N PRO A 84 -11.19 -14.67 26.07
CA PRO A 84 -10.81 -14.40 24.69
C PRO A 84 -11.64 -13.24 24.11
N PRO A 85 -11.06 -12.40 23.24
CA PRO A 85 -11.77 -11.35 22.54
C PRO A 85 -12.84 -11.90 21.57
N PHE A 86 -12.82 -13.22 21.34
CA PHE A 86 -13.80 -13.94 20.53
C PHE A 86 -14.55 -14.99 21.34
N PRO A 87 -15.87 -15.13 21.20
CA PRO A 87 -16.71 -15.96 22.08
C PRO A 87 -16.35 -17.44 22.13
N ASN A 88 -15.46 -17.96 21.25
CA ASN A 88 -15.23 -19.40 21.10
C ASN A 88 -13.75 -19.79 20.97
N SER A 89 -12.77 -18.91 21.24
CA SER A 89 -11.37 -19.26 21.05
C SER A 89 -10.45 -18.58 22.04
N GLN A 90 -9.65 -19.38 22.72
CA GLN A 90 -8.48 -18.93 23.47
C GLN A 90 -7.32 -18.78 22.47
N TYR A 91 -6.96 -17.55 22.09
CA TYR A 91 -5.80 -17.31 21.24
C TYR A 91 -4.62 -16.88 22.10
N ASP A 92 -3.75 -17.85 22.41
CA ASP A 92 -2.46 -17.57 23.03
C ASP A 92 -1.51 -16.99 21.97
N PRO A 93 -0.79 -15.88 22.25
CA PRO A 93 0.23 -15.34 21.35
C PRO A 93 1.31 -16.38 20.97
N TYR A 94 1.63 -17.31 21.85
CA TYR A 94 2.57 -18.39 21.57
C TYR A 94 1.99 -19.40 20.57
N GLU A 95 0.70 -19.76 20.71
CA GLU A 95 0.01 -20.63 19.74
C GLU A 95 -0.08 -19.95 18.38
N ALA A 96 -0.45 -18.67 18.34
CA ALA A 96 -0.49 -17.90 17.11
C ALA A 96 0.88 -17.89 16.43
N ARG A 97 1.94 -17.62 17.17
CA ARG A 97 3.31 -17.64 16.65
C ARG A 97 3.69 -19.02 16.09
N GLU A 98 3.40 -20.09 16.80
CA GLU A 98 3.73 -21.46 16.36
C GLU A 98 3.02 -21.81 15.04
N ILE A 99 1.74 -21.47 14.91
CA ILE A 99 0.98 -21.66 13.69
C ILE A 99 1.55 -20.84 12.54
N GLY A 100 1.84 -19.55 12.77
CA GLY A 100 2.44 -18.68 11.76
C GLY A 100 3.82 -19.15 11.31
N GLU A 101 4.67 -19.61 12.24
CA GLU A 101 5.95 -20.24 11.90
C GLU A 101 5.76 -21.52 11.09
N GLY A 102 4.72 -22.30 11.39
CA GLY A 102 4.33 -23.45 10.58
C GLY A 102 3.99 -23.10 9.15
N MET A 103 3.18 -22.04 8.93
CA MET A 103 2.86 -21.53 7.60
C MET A 103 4.11 -21.09 6.83
N LEU A 104 5.03 -20.41 7.50
CA LEU A 104 6.31 -19.98 6.90
C LEU A 104 7.18 -21.18 6.51
N ARG A 105 7.38 -22.13 7.42
CA ARG A 105 8.19 -23.36 7.13
C ARG A 105 7.64 -24.19 5.99
N HIS A 106 6.33 -24.17 5.77
CA HIS A 106 5.68 -24.88 4.66
C HIS A 106 5.62 -24.05 3.37
N GLY A 107 6.19 -22.84 3.34
CA GLY A 107 6.22 -22.00 2.15
C GLY A 107 4.82 -21.57 1.66
N ARG A 108 3.91 -21.26 2.59
CA ARG A 108 2.52 -20.90 2.27
C ARG A 108 2.28 -19.40 2.15
N ILE A 109 3.31 -18.58 2.36
CA ILE A 109 3.21 -17.13 2.46
C ILE A 109 3.95 -16.46 1.31
N ALA A 110 3.32 -15.45 0.70
CA ALA A 110 3.98 -14.47 -0.17
C ALA A 110 3.92 -13.07 0.48
N ALA A 111 4.85 -12.20 0.10
CA ALA A 111 4.84 -10.79 0.46
C ALA A 111 4.43 -9.94 -0.75
N ALA A 112 3.53 -8.95 -0.56
CA ALA A 112 3.10 -8.05 -1.62
C ALA A 112 3.27 -6.59 -1.19
N VAL A 113 3.91 -5.78 -2.05
CA VAL A 113 4.11 -4.35 -1.81
C VAL A 113 3.43 -3.49 -2.86
N VAL A 114 2.75 -2.43 -2.41
CA VAL A 114 2.28 -1.37 -3.29
C VAL A 114 3.36 -0.31 -3.41
N ALA A 115 3.94 -0.20 -4.59
CA ALA A 115 5.08 0.66 -4.89
C ALA A 115 4.87 1.54 -6.13
N GLY A 116 3.61 1.77 -6.55
CA GLY A 116 3.29 2.60 -7.71
C GLY A 116 3.45 4.12 -7.49
N GLY A 117 3.76 4.56 -6.28
CA GLY A 117 3.90 5.97 -5.94
C GLY A 117 5.23 6.56 -6.39
N GLN A 118 5.15 7.75 -7.05
CA GLN A 118 6.31 8.59 -7.32
C GLN A 118 6.74 9.35 -6.06
N GLY A 119 8.03 9.68 -5.95
CA GLY A 119 8.59 10.47 -4.84
C GLY A 119 8.31 11.97 -4.91
N THR A 120 7.34 12.43 -5.68
CA THR A 120 7.11 13.87 -5.96
C THR A 120 6.87 14.72 -4.71
N ARG A 121 6.22 14.18 -3.67
CA ARG A 121 6.04 14.88 -2.39
C ARG A 121 7.34 15.00 -1.57
N LEU A 122 8.37 14.23 -1.94
CA LEU A 122 9.68 14.20 -1.31
C LEU A 122 10.70 15.02 -2.10
N ASP A 123 10.29 15.72 -3.16
CA ASP A 123 11.16 16.32 -4.16
C ASP A 123 12.15 15.30 -4.78
N PHE A 124 11.72 14.05 -4.89
CA PHE A 124 12.49 12.93 -5.43
C PHE A 124 11.90 12.49 -6.77
N PRO A 125 12.68 12.54 -7.88
CA PRO A 125 12.14 12.40 -9.24
C PRO A 125 11.88 10.95 -9.67
N HIS A 126 12.07 9.97 -8.78
CA HIS A 126 11.96 8.53 -9.04
C HIS A 126 10.85 7.87 -8.25
N ALA A 127 10.66 6.56 -8.48
CA ALA A 127 9.79 5.73 -7.66
C ALA A 127 10.19 5.84 -6.17
N LYS A 128 9.19 6.00 -5.31
CA LYS A 128 9.42 6.16 -3.86
C LYS A 128 10.26 5.02 -3.26
N GLY A 129 10.14 3.80 -3.80
CA GLY A 129 10.91 2.63 -3.35
C GLY A 129 12.43 2.78 -3.45
N PHE A 130 12.94 3.69 -4.30
CA PHE A 130 14.38 3.96 -4.45
C PHE A 130 14.91 4.94 -3.41
N TYR A 131 14.02 5.58 -2.65
CA TYR A 131 14.44 6.63 -1.71
C TYR A 131 15.41 6.07 -0.67
N PRO A 132 16.60 6.71 -0.49
CA PRO A 132 17.62 6.28 0.47
C PRO A 132 17.19 6.66 1.88
N ILE A 133 16.71 5.70 2.66
CA ILE A 133 16.12 5.92 3.98
C ILE A 133 16.94 5.31 5.13
N GLY A 134 17.86 4.39 4.87
CA GLY A 134 18.74 3.83 5.90
C GLY A 134 19.50 4.96 6.64
N PRO A 135 19.45 5.02 7.99
CA PRO A 135 20.02 6.14 8.75
C PRO A 135 21.52 6.35 8.57
N LEU A 136 22.27 5.29 8.36
CA LEU A 136 23.73 5.28 8.15
C LEU A 136 24.12 4.68 6.80
N SER A 137 23.41 3.61 6.39
CA SER A 137 23.68 2.88 5.15
C SER A 137 23.21 3.60 3.90
N ASN A 138 22.21 4.49 4.02
CA ASN A 138 21.43 5.00 2.89
C ASN A 138 20.74 3.89 2.05
N ALA A 139 20.48 2.73 2.65
CA ALA A 139 19.72 1.67 2.00
C ALA A 139 18.35 2.20 1.53
N SER A 140 17.95 1.82 0.32
CA SER A 140 16.65 2.21 -0.23
C SER A 140 15.49 1.50 0.50
N LEU A 141 14.27 2.05 0.40
CA LEU A 141 13.08 1.38 0.91
C LEU A 141 12.94 -0.05 0.37
N PHE A 142 13.14 -0.25 -0.95
CA PHE A 142 13.12 -1.58 -1.54
C PHE A 142 14.18 -2.51 -0.93
N GLN A 143 15.42 -2.02 -0.77
CA GLN A 143 16.49 -2.82 -0.19
C GLN A 143 16.13 -3.29 1.22
N ILE A 144 15.67 -2.39 2.09
CA ILE A 144 15.29 -2.74 3.47
C ILE A 144 14.19 -3.81 3.48
N HIS A 145 13.15 -3.65 2.65
CA HIS A 145 12.06 -4.63 2.58
C HIS A 145 12.53 -5.99 2.03
N VAL A 146 13.33 -5.99 0.98
CA VAL A 146 13.88 -7.24 0.43
C VAL A 146 14.79 -7.94 1.44
N GLU A 147 15.64 -7.20 2.15
CA GLU A 147 16.50 -7.77 3.20
C GLU A 147 15.66 -8.40 4.33
N ARG A 148 14.52 -7.79 4.74
CA ARG A 148 13.59 -8.39 5.69
C ARG A 148 12.97 -9.69 5.16
N ILE A 149 12.49 -9.69 3.93
CA ILE A 149 11.95 -10.91 3.28
C ILE A 149 12.99 -12.02 3.26
N ARG A 150 14.23 -11.71 2.87
CA ARG A 150 15.35 -12.66 2.85
C ARG A 150 15.71 -13.16 4.25
N ALA A 151 15.70 -12.30 5.24
CA ALA A 151 15.97 -12.70 6.64
C ALA A 151 14.92 -13.70 7.15
N VAL A 152 13.64 -13.44 6.90
CA VAL A 152 12.53 -14.35 7.24
C VAL A 152 12.67 -15.67 6.46
N ALA A 153 12.89 -15.60 5.15
CA ALA A 153 13.07 -16.78 4.29
C ALA A 153 14.24 -17.67 4.79
N ARG A 154 15.36 -17.07 5.14
CA ARG A 154 16.53 -17.76 5.71
C ARG A 154 16.21 -18.41 7.05
N LYS A 155 15.54 -17.68 7.96
CA LYS A 155 15.19 -18.15 9.30
C LYS A 155 14.34 -19.42 9.28
N TYR A 156 13.35 -19.46 8.38
CA TYR A 156 12.42 -20.60 8.28
C TYR A 156 12.79 -21.59 7.20
N ASN A 157 13.96 -21.42 6.56
CA ASN A 157 14.43 -22.24 5.44
C ASN A 157 13.35 -22.42 4.36
N THR A 158 12.80 -21.32 3.88
CA THR A 158 11.68 -21.26 2.95
C THR A 158 11.93 -20.24 1.85
N ARG A 159 11.01 -20.18 0.88
CA ARG A 159 10.94 -19.13 -0.12
C ARG A 159 9.71 -18.27 0.13
N ILE A 160 9.84 -16.97 -0.02
CA ILE A 160 8.76 -16.00 0.09
C ILE A 160 8.74 -15.19 -1.21
N PRO A 161 7.84 -15.51 -2.15
CA PRO A 161 7.67 -14.71 -3.37
C PRO A 161 7.34 -13.26 -3.03
N PHE A 162 7.95 -12.33 -3.76
CA PHE A 162 7.78 -10.89 -3.58
C PHE A 162 7.01 -10.28 -4.75
N LEU A 163 5.79 -9.89 -4.51
CA LEU A 163 4.83 -9.31 -5.44
C LEU A 163 4.94 -7.79 -5.40
N ILE A 164 5.30 -7.14 -6.49
CA ILE A 164 5.55 -5.70 -6.53
C ILE A 164 4.56 -5.03 -7.47
N GLN A 165 3.56 -4.37 -6.91
CA GLN A 165 2.62 -3.55 -7.67
C GLN A 165 3.25 -2.19 -7.96
N THR A 166 3.43 -1.87 -9.24
CA THR A 166 3.90 -0.57 -9.74
C THR A 166 2.76 0.21 -10.39
N SER A 167 3.06 1.42 -10.87
CA SER A 167 2.19 2.20 -11.76
C SER A 167 2.89 2.45 -13.09
N PRO A 168 2.18 2.85 -14.16
CA PRO A 168 2.83 3.15 -15.45
C PRO A 168 4.00 4.14 -15.34
N ALA A 169 3.93 5.06 -14.37
CA ALA A 169 4.98 6.05 -14.17
C ALA A 169 6.24 5.52 -13.46
N THR A 170 6.16 4.34 -12.82
CA THR A 170 7.27 3.78 -12.03
C THR A 170 7.66 2.36 -12.45
N HIS A 171 6.94 1.77 -13.41
CA HIS A 171 7.08 0.36 -13.77
C HIS A 171 8.45 0.04 -14.37
N ASP A 172 8.80 0.70 -15.46
CA ASP A 172 10.04 0.41 -16.20
C ASP A 172 11.27 0.71 -15.35
N GLU A 173 11.28 1.85 -14.65
CA GLU A 173 12.42 2.17 -13.78
C GLU A 173 12.54 1.19 -12.60
N THR A 174 11.42 0.63 -12.10
CA THR A 174 11.46 -0.40 -11.04
C THR A 174 12.05 -1.70 -11.55
N ILE A 175 11.69 -2.13 -12.77
CA ILE A 175 12.28 -3.32 -13.41
C ILE A 175 13.80 -3.16 -13.57
N VAL A 176 14.23 -2.00 -14.10
CA VAL A 176 15.66 -1.69 -14.26
C VAL A 176 16.38 -1.70 -12.93
N PHE A 177 15.81 -1.02 -11.91
CA PHE A 177 16.40 -0.94 -10.59
C PHE A 177 16.60 -2.32 -9.94
N PHE A 178 15.63 -3.22 -10.02
CA PHE A 178 15.78 -4.58 -9.49
C PHE A 178 16.85 -5.37 -10.25
N ARG A 179 16.92 -5.25 -11.57
CA ARG A 179 17.95 -5.91 -12.40
C ARG A 179 19.36 -5.43 -12.05
N GLU A 180 19.56 -4.12 -11.97
CA GLU A 180 20.86 -3.52 -11.60
C GLU A 180 21.35 -3.97 -10.23
N HIS A 181 20.43 -4.13 -9.29
CA HIS A 181 20.72 -4.61 -7.93
C HIS A 181 20.63 -6.15 -7.79
N LYS A 182 20.56 -6.90 -8.91
CA LYS A 182 20.46 -8.38 -8.90
C LYS A 182 19.36 -8.87 -7.95
N ASN A 183 18.18 -8.23 -8.02
CA ASN A 183 17.03 -8.48 -7.16
C ASN A 183 17.36 -8.45 -5.66
N PHE A 184 18.40 -7.75 -5.26
CA PHE A 184 18.93 -7.72 -3.89
C PHE A 184 19.17 -9.13 -3.32
N GLY A 185 19.42 -10.11 -4.19
CA GLY A 185 19.67 -11.50 -3.84
C GLY A 185 18.45 -12.38 -3.66
N LEU A 186 17.26 -11.92 -4.01
CA LEU A 186 16.11 -12.80 -4.23
C LEU A 186 16.28 -13.58 -5.54
N PRO A 187 15.80 -14.85 -5.59
CA PRO A 187 15.71 -15.58 -6.85
C PRO A 187 14.83 -14.84 -7.87
N ASP A 188 15.22 -14.89 -9.16
CA ASP A 188 14.48 -14.19 -10.21
C ASP A 188 12.99 -14.59 -10.23
N GLU A 189 12.70 -15.86 -10.13
CA GLU A 189 11.33 -16.38 -10.15
C GLU A 189 10.48 -15.99 -8.92
N ASP A 190 11.10 -15.42 -7.88
CA ASP A 190 10.40 -14.92 -6.69
C ASP A 190 10.15 -13.42 -6.73
N VAL A 191 10.65 -12.70 -7.73
CA VAL A 191 10.38 -11.27 -7.93
C VAL A 191 9.33 -11.11 -9.02
N LEU A 192 8.13 -10.68 -8.65
CA LEU A 192 6.99 -10.57 -9.54
C LEU A 192 6.53 -9.10 -9.61
N ILE A 193 7.03 -8.39 -10.63
CA ILE A 193 6.69 -6.98 -10.86
C ILE A 193 5.52 -6.92 -11.85
N PHE A 194 4.47 -6.18 -11.51
CA PHE A 194 3.30 -6.00 -12.36
C PHE A 194 2.71 -4.59 -12.18
N CYS A 195 2.11 -4.09 -13.26
CA CYS A 195 1.64 -2.71 -13.34
C CYS A 195 0.15 -2.61 -13.06
N GLN A 196 -0.26 -1.67 -12.20
CA GLN A 196 -1.67 -1.39 -11.96
C GLN A 196 -2.33 -0.68 -13.12
N GLY A 197 -3.67 -0.74 -13.18
CA GLY A 197 -4.48 -0.04 -14.15
C GLY A 197 -4.49 1.47 -13.95
N THR A 198 -5.08 2.16 -14.92
CA THR A 198 -5.27 3.61 -14.88
C THR A 198 -6.70 3.98 -15.22
N MET A 199 -7.16 5.12 -14.69
CA MET A 199 -8.43 5.73 -15.01
C MET A 199 -8.21 7.11 -15.62
N PRO A 200 -9.01 7.54 -16.59
CA PRO A 200 -9.00 8.92 -17.09
C PRO A 200 -9.28 9.92 -15.96
N SER A 201 -8.57 11.03 -15.98
CA SER A 201 -8.85 12.17 -15.11
C SER A 201 -9.85 13.08 -15.79
N VAL A 202 -10.93 13.42 -15.10
CA VAL A 202 -12.00 14.25 -15.68
C VAL A 202 -12.04 15.62 -15.02
N ARG A 203 -12.41 16.62 -15.78
CA ARG A 203 -12.62 17.99 -15.32
C ARG A 203 -13.74 18.02 -14.27
N PHE A 204 -13.53 18.79 -13.22
CA PHE A 204 -14.44 18.81 -12.09
C PHE A 204 -15.82 19.42 -12.45
N GLU A 205 -15.84 20.38 -13.35
CA GLU A 205 -17.03 21.16 -13.71
C GLU A 205 -18.02 20.38 -14.59
N ASP A 206 -17.52 19.70 -15.62
CA ASP A 206 -18.37 19.14 -16.68
C ASP A 206 -18.07 17.67 -17.03
N GLY A 207 -17.08 17.02 -16.38
CA GLY A 207 -16.76 15.60 -16.60
C GLY A 207 -16.01 15.33 -17.90
N LYS A 208 -15.55 16.34 -18.61
CA LYS A 208 -14.72 16.15 -19.79
C LYS A 208 -13.36 15.56 -19.41
N ILE A 209 -12.95 14.53 -20.13
CA ILE A 209 -11.64 13.89 -19.95
C ILE A 209 -10.56 14.86 -20.43
N PHE A 210 -9.51 15.03 -19.62
CA PHE A 210 -8.36 15.84 -19.98
C PHE A 210 -7.40 15.11 -20.95
N LEU A 211 -6.75 15.88 -21.82
CA LEU A 211 -5.56 15.46 -22.54
C LEU A 211 -4.31 15.89 -21.77
N ARG A 212 -3.33 14.98 -21.59
CA ARG A 212 -2.00 15.28 -21.04
C ARG A 212 -1.09 15.89 -22.11
N GLU A 213 -1.11 15.28 -23.30
CA GLU A 213 -0.51 15.75 -24.54
C GLU A 213 -1.59 15.81 -25.62
N LYS A 214 -1.33 16.46 -26.75
CA LYS A 214 -2.29 16.55 -27.86
C LYS A 214 -2.81 15.18 -28.34
N TRP A 215 -2.07 14.12 -28.08
CA TRP A 215 -2.33 12.74 -28.50
C TRP A 215 -2.52 11.75 -27.36
N GLU A 216 -2.52 12.22 -26.11
CA GLU A 216 -2.54 11.36 -24.94
C GLU A 216 -3.57 11.79 -23.91
N VAL A 217 -4.39 10.86 -23.47
CA VAL A 217 -5.38 11.08 -22.41
C VAL A 217 -4.67 11.24 -21.05
N ALA A 218 -5.08 12.24 -20.27
CA ALA A 218 -4.61 12.42 -18.91
C ALA A 218 -5.19 11.33 -18.01
N LYS A 219 -4.35 10.40 -17.57
CA LYS A 219 -4.73 9.26 -16.72
C LYS A 219 -4.03 9.32 -15.37
N SER A 220 -4.63 8.68 -14.41
CA SER A 220 -4.08 8.47 -13.08
C SER A 220 -4.15 7.00 -12.70
N PRO A 221 -3.23 6.49 -11.89
CA PRO A 221 -3.36 5.17 -11.29
C PRO A 221 -4.73 5.00 -10.64
N ASP A 222 -5.32 3.81 -10.76
CA ASP A 222 -6.66 3.48 -10.27
C ASP A 222 -6.72 3.14 -8.77
N GLY A 223 -5.70 3.55 -8.02
CA GLY A 223 -5.58 3.34 -6.59
C GLY A 223 -4.96 1.98 -6.22
N HIS A 224 -4.64 1.81 -4.93
CA HIS A 224 -3.99 0.57 -4.47
C HIS A 224 -4.92 -0.66 -4.53
N GLY A 225 -6.23 -0.48 -4.66
CA GLY A 225 -7.18 -1.55 -4.96
C GLY A 225 -7.05 -2.11 -6.38
N GLY A 226 -6.40 -1.38 -7.30
CA GLY A 226 -5.98 -1.90 -8.60
C GLY A 226 -5.14 -3.17 -8.50
N PHE A 227 -4.51 -3.44 -7.33
CA PHE A 227 -3.83 -4.70 -7.01
C PHE A 227 -4.68 -5.92 -7.39
N LEU A 228 -5.95 -5.93 -7.02
CA LEU A 228 -6.83 -7.07 -7.26
C LEU A 228 -6.93 -7.44 -8.75
N ALA A 229 -7.14 -6.45 -9.59
CA ALA A 229 -7.28 -6.64 -11.03
C ALA A 229 -5.94 -6.99 -11.70
N CYS A 230 -4.88 -6.22 -11.40
CA CYS A 230 -3.59 -6.41 -12.07
C CYS A 230 -2.86 -7.67 -11.61
N ALA A 231 -3.01 -8.11 -10.36
CA ALA A 231 -2.44 -9.37 -9.90
C ALA A 231 -3.17 -10.61 -10.47
N ASN A 232 -4.44 -10.46 -10.88
CA ASN A 232 -5.21 -11.53 -11.53
C ASN A 232 -5.08 -11.54 -13.07
N ALA A 233 -4.65 -10.43 -13.66
CA ALA A 233 -4.41 -10.34 -15.10
C ALA A 233 -3.02 -10.88 -15.49
N PRO A 234 -2.82 -11.29 -16.75
CA PRO A 234 -1.49 -11.60 -17.27
C PRO A 234 -0.50 -10.48 -16.99
N ALA A 235 0.68 -10.82 -16.47
CA ALA A 235 1.75 -9.91 -16.10
C ALA A 235 2.96 -10.12 -17.03
N PRO A 236 3.01 -9.47 -18.19
CA PRO A 236 3.99 -9.77 -19.26
C PRO A 236 5.44 -9.60 -18.82
N ASP A 237 5.69 -8.70 -17.89
CA ASP A 237 7.03 -8.38 -17.39
C ASP A 237 7.46 -9.22 -16.18
N ALA A 238 6.57 -10.09 -15.67
CA ALA A 238 6.91 -11.01 -14.60
C ALA A 238 7.91 -12.07 -15.07
N TRP A 239 8.85 -12.45 -14.20
CA TRP A 239 9.85 -13.47 -14.51
C TRP A 239 9.24 -14.87 -14.62
N SER A 240 8.18 -15.14 -13.90
CA SER A 240 7.44 -16.41 -13.97
C SER A 240 6.61 -16.53 -15.26
N GLU A 241 6.76 -17.64 -15.97
CA GLU A 241 5.95 -17.94 -17.16
C GLU A 241 4.46 -18.04 -16.82
N LYS A 242 4.13 -18.61 -15.67
CA LYS A 242 2.75 -18.73 -15.18
C LYS A 242 2.13 -17.36 -14.96
N SER A 243 2.85 -16.46 -14.27
CA SER A 243 2.39 -15.08 -14.06
C SER A 243 2.21 -14.33 -15.37
N ARG A 244 3.10 -14.53 -16.36
CA ARG A 244 2.95 -13.89 -17.68
C ARG A 244 1.70 -14.32 -18.42
N LYS A 245 1.25 -15.57 -18.23
CA LYS A 245 0.11 -16.14 -18.96
C LYS A 245 -1.21 -16.02 -18.24
N GLU A 246 -1.21 -16.24 -16.92
CA GLU A 246 -2.42 -16.44 -16.14
C GLU A 246 -2.56 -15.45 -14.96
N GLY A 247 -1.56 -14.60 -14.74
CA GLY A 247 -1.53 -13.65 -13.64
C GLY A 247 -0.83 -14.16 -12.39
N VAL A 248 -0.44 -13.20 -11.55
CA VAL A 248 0.36 -13.45 -10.35
C VAL A 248 -0.40 -14.28 -9.31
N LEU A 249 -1.70 -14.03 -9.12
CA LEU A 249 -2.53 -14.80 -8.17
C LEU A 249 -2.65 -16.28 -8.59
N ALA A 250 -2.74 -16.56 -9.90
CA ALA A 250 -2.77 -17.94 -10.41
C ALA A 250 -1.42 -18.64 -10.20
N ASP A 251 -0.33 -17.92 -10.33
CA ASP A 251 1.00 -18.44 -10.05
C ASP A 251 1.18 -18.74 -8.55
N MET A 252 0.76 -17.83 -7.67
CA MET A 252 0.80 -18.07 -6.22
C MET A 252 0.02 -19.32 -5.83
N GLU A 253 -1.19 -19.48 -6.32
CA GLU A 253 -1.99 -20.68 -6.05
C GLU A 253 -1.28 -21.96 -6.54
N SER A 254 -0.67 -21.92 -7.74
CA SER A 254 0.06 -23.07 -8.30
C SER A 254 1.31 -23.46 -7.50
N ARG A 255 1.92 -22.49 -6.81
CA ARG A 255 3.07 -22.71 -5.91
C ARG A 255 2.64 -23.16 -4.51
N GLY A 256 1.34 -23.27 -4.24
CA GLY A 256 0.80 -23.61 -2.94
C GLY A 256 0.84 -22.48 -1.93
N ILE A 257 0.98 -21.24 -2.36
CA ILE A 257 0.82 -20.06 -1.50
C ILE A 257 -0.65 -19.93 -1.15
N GLU A 258 -0.92 -19.80 0.14
CA GLU A 258 -2.27 -19.68 0.68
C GLU A 258 -2.61 -18.24 1.07
N GLU A 259 -1.62 -17.50 1.61
CA GLU A 259 -1.81 -16.17 2.16
C GLU A 259 -0.79 -15.17 1.62
N ILE A 260 -1.23 -13.93 1.43
CA ILE A 260 -0.40 -12.79 1.00
C ILE A 260 -0.30 -11.78 2.14
N PHE A 261 0.92 -11.52 2.60
CA PHE A 261 1.25 -10.40 3.49
C PHE A 261 1.42 -9.14 2.64
N TYR A 262 0.44 -8.26 2.70
CA TYR A 262 0.36 -7.04 1.88
C TYR A 262 0.73 -5.79 2.68
N PHE A 263 1.51 -4.89 2.09
CA PHE A 263 1.94 -3.65 2.74
C PHE A 263 2.25 -2.53 1.73
N GLN A 264 2.44 -1.31 2.26
CA GLN A 264 2.84 -0.13 1.50
C GLN A 264 4.35 0.05 1.57
N ILE A 265 4.97 0.49 0.45
CA ILE A 265 6.43 0.69 0.33
C ILE A 265 6.99 1.72 1.32
N ASP A 266 6.18 2.64 1.81
CA ASP A 266 6.62 3.82 2.55
C ASP A 266 6.92 3.58 4.03
N ASN A 267 6.62 2.42 4.60
CA ASN A 267 6.87 2.12 6.01
C ASN A 267 8.00 1.10 6.18
N PRO A 268 9.26 1.53 6.41
CA PRO A 268 10.41 0.63 6.45
C PRO A 268 10.55 -0.22 7.71
N ILE A 269 9.74 0.02 8.76
CA ILE A 269 9.84 -0.72 10.04
C ILE A 269 8.81 -1.85 10.19
N ILE A 270 8.05 -2.15 9.14
CA ILE A 270 7.07 -3.24 9.16
C ILE A 270 7.76 -4.57 9.46
N ASP A 271 7.18 -5.34 10.38
CA ASP A 271 7.55 -6.74 10.63
C ASP A 271 6.93 -7.64 9.54
N ILE A 272 7.61 -7.70 8.39
CA ILE A 272 7.11 -8.43 7.20
C ILE A 272 7.00 -9.91 7.52
N ALA A 273 5.82 -10.48 7.21
CA ALA A 273 5.48 -11.87 7.47
C ALA A 273 5.63 -12.26 8.96
N SER A 274 5.22 -11.35 9.87
CA SER A 274 5.17 -11.61 11.31
C SER A 274 4.44 -12.92 11.63
N PRO A 275 5.08 -13.87 12.29
CA PRO A 275 4.45 -15.16 12.63
C PRO A 275 3.20 -15.00 13.46
N GLU A 276 3.20 -14.07 14.42
CA GLU A 276 2.03 -13.82 15.28
C GLU A 276 0.84 -13.31 14.47
N PHE A 277 1.06 -12.38 13.54
CA PHE A 277 -0.02 -11.86 12.70
C PHE A 277 -0.57 -12.93 11.75
N ILE A 278 0.31 -13.74 11.13
CA ILE A 278 -0.09 -14.90 10.33
C ILE A 278 -0.92 -15.86 11.19
N GLY A 279 -0.47 -16.17 12.40
CA GLY A 279 -1.14 -17.09 13.29
C GLY A 279 -2.53 -16.62 13.72
N TYR A 280 -2.70 -15.35 14.11
CA TYR A 280 -4.03 -14.81 14.42
C TYR A 280 -4.98 -14.87 13.22
N HIS A 281 -4.46 -14.58 12.02
CA HIS A 281 -5.22 -14.71 10.79
C HIS A 281 -5.72 -16.15 10.59
N MET A 282 -4.82 -17.13 10.74
CA MET A 282 -5.14 -18.56 10.56
C MET A 282 -6.09 -19.10 11.65
N LEU A 283 -5.85 -18.77 12.91
CA LEU A 283 -6.70 -19.17 14.05
C LEU A 283 -8.13 -18.63 13.89
N SER A 284 -8.26 -17.39 13.42
CA SER A 284 -9.54 -16.77 13.16
C SER A 284 -10.22 -17.31 11.89
N ARG A 285 -9.54 -18.12 11.09
CA ARG A 285 -10.01 -18.52 9.75
C ARG A 285 -10.42 -17.31 8.93
N SER A 286 -9.66 -16.24 9.05
CA SER A 286 -9.93 -14.97 8.39
C SER A 286 -9.56 -15.04 6.91
N GLU A 287 -10.36 -14.44 6.06
CA GLU A 287 -9.98 -14.23 4.65
C GLU A 287 -9.26 -12.90 4.44
N PHE A 288 -9.39 -11.96 5.40
CA PHE A 288 -8.76 -10.65 5.33
C PHE A 288 -8.55 -10.09 6.75
N SER A 289 -7.31 -10.00 7.18
CA SER A 289 -6.91 -9.41 8.47
C SER A 289 -6.09 -8.15 8.25
N SER A 290 -6.11 -7.23 9.23
CA SER A 290 -5.39 -5.97 9.13
C SER A 290 -4.62 -5.63 10.41
N GLN A 291 -3.42 -5.06 10.27
CA GLN A 291 -2.74 -4.43 11.39
C GLN A 291 -3.22 -3.00 11.57
N VAL A 292 -3.35 -2.59 12.83
CA VAL A 292 -3.77 -1.25 13.21
C VAL A 292 -2.89 -0.68 14.31
N VAL A 293 -2.79 0.63 14.34
CA VAL A 293 -2.22 1.38 15.46
C VAL A 293 -3.33 2.14 16.19
N ARG A 294 -3.13 2.39 17.49
CA ARG A 294 -4.04 3.23 18.24
C ARG A 294 -3.91 4.69 17.84
N LYS A 295 -4.99 5.31 17.41
CA LYS A 295 -5.03 6.74 17.15
C LYS A 295 -4.81 7.52 18.45
N VAL A 296 -3.99 8.54 18.38
CA VAL A 296 -3.72 9.50 19.46
C VAL A 296 -4.67 10.69 19.35
N HIS A 297 -4.90 11.15 18.10
CA HIS A 297 -5.75 12.29 17.82
C HIS A 297 -6.89 11.91 16.86
N PRO A 298 -8.08 12.58 17.00
CA PRO A 298 -9.19 12.34 16.06
C PRO A 298 -8.81 12.53 14.59
N LYS A 299 -7.90 13.46 14.31
CA LYS A 299 -7.46 13.86 12.96
C LYS A 299 -6.19 13.16 12.48
N ASP A 300 -5.78 12.06 13.12
CA ASP A 300 -4.68 11.25 12.60
C ASP A 300 -5.00 10.77 11.18
N ARG A 301 -4.04 10.95 10.26
CA ARG A 301 -4.21 10.67 8.82
C ARG A 301 -4.02 9.20 8.50
N VAL A 302 -4.88 8.38 9.08
CA VAL A 302 -4.96 6.92 8.86
C VAL A 302 -6.41 6.54 8.55
N GLY A 303 -6.61 5.47 7.79
CA GLY A 303 -7.94 4.91 7.58
C GLY A 303 -8.51 4.41 8.92
N ASN A 304 -9.78 4.63 9.18
CA ASN A 304 -10.41 4.30 10.45
C ASN A 304 -11.14 2.96 10.32
N MET A 305 -10.66 1.93 11.01
CA MET A 305 -11.30 0.61 10.99
C MET A 305 -12.43 0.53 12.00
N VAL A 306 -13.61 0.16 11.53
CA VAL A 306 -14.85 0.14 12.30
C VAL A 306 -15.74 -1.03 11.88
N MET A 307 -16.60 -1.48 12.79
CA MET A 307 -17.70 -2.40 12.47
C MET A 307 -18.97 -1.61 12.14
N VAL A 308 -19.59 -1.93 11.02
CA VAL A 308 -20.89 -1.39 10.61
C VAL A 308 -21.77 -2.54 10.18
N ASP A 309 -22.95 -2.67 10.77
CA ASP A 309 -23.93 -3.72 10.45
C ASP A 309 -23.31 -5.14 10.46
N GLY A 310 -22.40 -5.39 11.41
CA GLY A 310 -21.71 -6.69 11.59
C GLY A 310 -20.57 -6.96 10.58
N ARG A 311 -20.18 -5.96 9.79
CA ARG A 311 -19.08 -6.06 8.82
C ARG A 311 -17.97 -5.07 9.12
N LEU A 312 -16.72 -5.47 8.86
CA LEU A 312 -15.55 -4.61 9.04
C LEU A 312 -15.40 -3.68 7.83
N HIS A 313 -15.24 -2.39 8.10
CA HIS A 313 -15.07 -1.33 7.10
C HIS A 313 -13.88 -0.45 7.44
N VAL A 314 -13.39 0.28 6.43
CA VAL A 314 -12.48 1.39 6.62
C VAL A 314 -13.19 2.68 6.21
N ILE A 315 -13.19 3.67 7.10
CA ILE A 315 -13.58 5.05 6.78
C ILE A 315 -12.29 5.84 6.59
N GLU A 316 -12.07 6.35 5.38
CA GLU A 316 -10.91 7.20 5.12
C GLU A 316 -10.92 8.44 6.02
N TYR A 317 -9.75 8.92 6.41
CA TYR A 317 -9.63 10.09 7.29
C TYR A 317 -10.26 11.36 6.67
N SER A 318 -10.33 11.43 5.35
CA SER A 318 -10.98 12.52 4.60
C SER A 318 -12.50 12.47 4.68
N ASP A 319 -13.07 11.30 4.92
CA ASP A 319 -14.50 11.04 4.93
C ASP A 319 -15.08 10.99 6.36
N LEU A 320 -14.19 10.92 7.37
CA LEU A 320 -14.60 10.87 8.78
C LEU A 320 -15.06 12.26 9.24
N PRO A 321 -16.35 12.46 9.60
CA PRO A 321 -16.81 13.71 10.15
C PRO A 321 -16.09 14.06 11.47
N ASP A 322 -15.74 15.34 11.65
CA ASP A 322 -14.97 15.81 12.80
C ASP A 322 -15.63 15.47 14.15
N ASP A 323 -16.96 15.62 14.23
CA ASP A 323 -17.74 15.34 15.43
C ASP A 323 -17.80 13.84 15.75
N ALA A 324 -17.97 12.98 14.73
CA ALA A 324 -17.94 11.53 14.90
C ALA A 324 -16.55 11.05 15.31
N GLY A 325 -15.50 11.55 14.65
CA GLY A 325 -14.11 11.22 14.96
C GLY A 325 -13.65 11.66 16.35
N ALA A 326 -14.27 12.70 16.91
CA ALA A 326 -13.94 13.24 18.24
C ALA A 326 -14.65 12.53 19.39
N ARG A 327 -15.58 11.60 19.12
CA ARG A 327 -16.30 10.86 20.18
C ARG A 327 -15.34 10.06 21.05
N ARG A 328 -15.65 10.08 22.36
CA ARG A 328 -14.83 9.41 23.37
C ARG A 328 -15.67 8.50 24.26
N LYS A 329 -15.03 7.43 24.69
CA LYS A 329 -15.54 6.53 25.71
C LYS A 329 -15.48 7.18 27.11
N PRO A 330 -16.13 6.59 28.12
CA PRO A 330 -16.06 7.08 29.50
C PRO A 330 -14.63 7.15 30.07
N ASP A 331 -13.71 6.33 29.59
CA ASP A 331 -12.28 6.32 29.99
C ASP A 331 -11.46 7.40 29.28
N GLY A 332 -12.09 8.22 28.41
CA GLY A 332 -11.44 9.27 27.63
C GLY A 332 -10.77 8.82 26.34
N SER A 333 -10.70 7.53 26.05
CA SER A 333 -10.18 7.01 24.79
C SER A 333 -11.12 7.29 23.61
N LEU A 334 -10.58 7.35 22.39
CA LEU A 334 -11.40 7.51 21.19
C LEU A 334 -12.29 6.29 20.95
N GLU A 335 -13.56 6.51 20.57
CA GLU A 335 -14.47 5.44 20.14
C GLU A 335 -13.96 4.83 18.83
N ILE A 336 -13.61 5.68 17.85
CA ILE A 336 -12.99 5.28 16.58
C ILE A 336 -11.47 5.36 16.75
N TRP A 337 -10.90 4.31 17.34
CA TRP A 337 -9.52 4.26 17.79
C TRP A 337 -8.56 3.54 16.84
N ALA A 338 -9.07 2.59 16.04
CA ALA A 338 -8.25 1.68 15.25
C ALA A 338 -7.81 2.33 13.93
N GLY A 339 -6.57 2.76 13.86
CA GLY A 339 -5.97 3.37 12.68
C GLY A 339 -5.30 2.33 11.77
N SER A 340 -5.80 2.16 10.56
CA SER A 340 -5.19 1.28 9.55
C SER A 340 -3.84 1.81 9.08
N ILE A 341 -2.84 0.96 9.08
CA ILE A 341 -1.51 1.26 8.54
C ILE A 341 -1.28 0.63 7.16
N ALA A 342 -2.37 0.14 6.54
CA ALA A 342 -2.36 -0.53 5.25
C ALA A 342 -1.44 -1.77 5.20
N VAL A 343 -1.37 -2.52 6.30
CA VAL A 343 -0.75 -3.85 6.40
C VAL A 343 -1.85 -4.88 6.57
N HIS A 344 -1.90 -5.84 5.65
CA HIS A 344 -2.99 -6.81 5.57
C HIS A 344 -2.46 -8.23 5.38
N MET A 345 -3.22 -9.21 5.85
CA MET A 345 -3.09 -10.61 5.46
C MET A 345 -4.33 -10.99 4.65
N MET A 346 -4.13 -11.54 3.46
CA MET A 346 -5.22 -11.81 2.52
C MET A 346 -5.11 -13.21 1.93
N ASN A 347 -6.20 -13.95 1.97
CA ASN A 347 -6.28 -15.30 1.40
C ASN A 347 -6.27 -15.26 -0.14
N VAL A 348 -5.41 -16.05 -0.78
CA VAL A 348 -5.23 -16.07 -2.26
C VAL A 348 -6.52 -16.49 -2.96
N LYS A 349 -7.24 -17.49 -2.46
CA LYS A 349 -8.50 -17.97 -3.07
C LYS A 349 -9.60 -16.92 -2.98
N PHE A 350 -9.69 -16.23 -1.83
CA PHE A 350 -10.59 -15.09 -1.66
C PHE A 350 -10.29 -13.99 -2.68
N LEU A 351 -9.03 -13.56 -2.80
CA LEU A 351 -8.63 -12.54 -3.78
C LEU A 351 -8.99 -12.95 -5.21
N ARG A 352 -8.70 -14.20 -5.61
CA ARG A 352 -9.04 -14.69 -6.95
C ARG A 352 -10.55 -14.72 -7.20
N ALA A 353 -11.32 -15.16 -6.22
CA ALA A 353 -12.78 -15.16 -6.32
C ALA A 353 -13.32 -13.74 -6.52
N LYS A 354 -12.78 -12.76 -5.77
CA LYS A 354 -13.20 -11.35 -5.88
C LYS A 354 -12.70 -10.68 -7.16
N ALA A 355 -11.51 -11.01 -7.64
CA ALA A 355 -10.97 -10.46 -8.89
C ALA A 355 -11.82 -10.85 -10.12
N ASN A 356 -12.48 -12.00 -10.08
CA ASN A 356 -13.35 -12.48 -11.15
C ASN A 356 -14.78 -11.89 -11.11
N LEU A 357 -15.12 -11.11 -10.08
CA LEU A 357 -16.41 -10.46 -9.95
C LEU A 357 -16.32 -9.00 -10.40
N ALA A 358 -17.06 -8.65 -11.45
CA ALA A 358 -17.17 -7.27 -11.91
C ALA A 358 -17.72 -6.38 -10.78
N GLY A 359 -17.07 -5.22 -10.55
CA GLY A 359 -17.52 -4.26 -9.53
C GLY A 359 -17.26 -4.68 -8.08
N SER A 360 -16.37 -5.65 -7.84
CA SER A 360 -16.00 -6.08 -6.48
C SER A 360 -15.41 -4.97 -5.60
N LEU A 361 -14.79 -3.96 -6.21
CA LEU A 361 -14.29 -2.77 -5.54
C LEU A 361 -15.01 -1.52 -6.06
N PRO A 362 -15.58 -0.68 -5.19
CA PRO A 362 -16.12 0.62 -5.55
C PRO A 362 -15.00 1.59 -5.96
N PHE A 363 -15.39 2.66 -6.66
CA PHE A 363 -14.51 3.79 -6.91
C PHE A 363 -14.74 4.88 -5.88
N HIS A 364 -13.66 5.42 -5.36
CA HIS A 364 -13.61 6.62 -4.54
C HIS A 364 -13.22 7.81 -5.40
N ILE A 365 -13.74 8.97 -5.05
CA ILE A 365 -13.53 10.21 -5.78
C ILE A 365 -12.53 11.08 -5.06
N ALA A 366 -11.42 11.42 -5.73
CA ALA A 366 -10.38 12.27 -5.19
C ALA A 366 -10.20 13.53 -6.08
N LYS A 367 -10.31 14.71 -5.46
CA LYS A 367 -10.03 15.99 -6.15
C LYS A 367 -8.52 16.24 -6.16
N LYS A 368 -7.94 16.39 -7.35
CA LYS A 368 -6.48 16.50 -7.52
C LYS A 368 -6.14 17.59 -8.55
N LYS A 369 -4.88 18.04 -8.50
CA LYS A 369 -4.26 18.85 -9.54
C LYS A 369 -3.79 17.93 -10.66
N VAL A 370 -4.31 18.12 -11.87
CA VAL A 370 -3.91 17.34 -13.06
C VAL A 370 -3.47 18.30 -14.14
N PRO A 371 -2.21 18.27 -14.57
CA PRO A 371 -1.74 19.00 -15.74
C PRO A 371 -2.50 18.54 -16.99
N PHE A 372 -2.78 19.49 -17.87
CA PHE A 372 -3.56 19.22 -19.09
C PHE A 372 -3.20 20.17 -20.24
N VAL A 373 -3.58 19.79 -21.46
CA VAL A 373 -3.53 20.62 -22.64
C VAL A 373 -4.91 21.27 -22.86
N VAL A 374 -4.95 22.58 -23.05
CA VAL A 374 -6.17 23.34 -23.31
C VAL A 374 -6.79 22.91 -24.64
N THR A 375 -8.04 22.49 -24.61
CA THR A 375 -8.80 22.00 -25.78
C THR A 375 -9.88 22.98 -26.24
N SER A 376 -10.22 23.95 -25.38
CA SER A 376 -11.21 25.02 -25.70
C SER A 376 -10.76 26.36 -25.12
N PRO A 377 -11.03 27.48 -25.81
CA PRO A 377 -10.77 28.84 -25.27
C PRO A 377 -11.49 29.13 -23.93
N GLU A 378 -12.58 28.42 -23.67
CA GLU A 378 -13.33 28.54 -22.41
C GLU A 378 -12.52 28.07 -21.16
N GLU A 379 -11.44 27.34 -21.38
CA GLU A 379 -10.52 26.89 -20.32
C GLU A 379 -9.55 28.00 -19.86
N GLY A 380 -9.70 29.21 -20.35
CA GLY A 380 -9.02 30.42 -19.87
C GLY A 380 -7.60 30.63 -20.42
N ALA A 381 -7.17 29.83 -21.42
CA ALA A 381 -5.89 29.98 -22.10
C ALA A 381 -6.01 29.59 -23.59
N PRO A 382 -5.06 29.96 -24.47
CA PRO A 382 -5.05 29.54 -25.86
C PRO A 382 -5.05 28.04 -26.03
N VAL A 383 -5.82 27.52 -26.99
CA VAL A 383 -5.87 26.09 -27.33
C VAL A 383 -4.49 25.59 -27.67
N GLY A 384 -4.13 24.41 -27.13
CA GLY A 384 -2.81 23.79 -27.24
C GLY A 384 -1.82 24.19 -26.15
N THR A 385 -2.19 25.09 -25.24
CA THR A 385 -1.32 25.47 -24.10
C THR A 385 -1.31 24.38 -23.03
N HIS A 386 -0.13 24.05 -22.50
CA HIS A 386 0.03 23.17 -21.34
C HIS A 386 -0.19 23.95 -20.04
N ILE A 387 -1.11 23.53 -19.22
CA ILE A 387 -1.45 24.14 -17.93
C ILE A 387 -1.00 23.19 -16.79
N LYS A 388 -0.29 23.78 -15.81
CA LYS A 388 -0.05 23.16 -14.50
C LYS A 388 -0.92 23.88 -13.47
N PRO A 389 -2.03 23.28 -13.01
CA PRO A 389 -2.99 23.97 -12.15
C PRO A 389 -2.42 24.22 -10.75
N GLU A 390 -2.73 25.37 -10.17
CA GLU A 390 -2.34 25.73 -8.79
C GLU A 390 -3.32 25.19 -7.74
N SER A 391 -4.56 24.90 -8.15
CA SER A 391 -5.63 24.31 -7.32
C SER A 391 -6.14 23.01 -7.94
N PRO A 392 -6.85 22.14 -7.18
CA PRO A 392 -7.51 20.97 -7.74
C PRO A 392 -8.48 21.35 -8.87
N ASN A 393 -8.31 20.72 -10.02
CA ASN A 393 -9.08 20.97 -11.25
C ASN A 393 -9.72 19.70 -11.81
N ALA A 394 -9.39 18.55 -11.24
CA ALA A 394 -9.81 17.27 -11.78
C ALA A 394 -10.30 16.31 -10.68
N ILE A 395 -11.14 15.38 -11.11
CA ILE A 395 -11.53 14.18 -10.39
C ILE A 395 -10.64 13.03 -10.86
N LYS A 396 -10.09 12.28 -9.89
CA LYS A 396 -9.49 10.98 -10.07
C LYS A 396 -10.36 9.92 -9.40
N PHE A 397 -10.43 8.77 -10.04
CA PHE A 397 -11.17 7.62 -9.55
C PHE A 397 -10.18 6.57 -9.03
N GLU A 398 -10.27 6.27 -7.74
CA GLU A 398 -9.34 5.38 -7.05
C GLU A 398 -10.12 4.22 -6.40
N LYS A 399 -9.60 3.00 -6.46
CA LYS A 399 -10.09 1.84 -5.74
C LYS A 399 -9.20 1.55 -4.56
N PHE A 400 -9.78 1.05 -3.48
CA PHE A 400 -9.02 0.68 -2.29
C PHE A 400 -9.19 -0.80 -1.98
N ILE A 401 -8.07 -1.50 -1.69
CA ILE A 401 -8.09 -2.94 -1.43
C ILE A 401 -8.91 -3.29 -0.18
N PHE A 402 -8.95 -2.40 0.79
CA PHE A 402 -9.68 -2.61 2.03
C PHE A 402 -11.21 -2.61 1.86
N ASP A 403 -11.75 -2.19 0.71
CA ASP A 403 -13.18 -2.33 0.41
C ASP A 403 -13.60 -3.79 0.20
N LEU A 404 -12.64 -4.72 0.19
CA LEU A 404 -12.91 -6.15 0.29
C LEU A 404 -13.25 -6.61 1.72
N LEU A 405 -12.88 -5.86 2.77
CA LEU A 405 -13.12 -6.23 4.17
C LEU A 405 -14.58 -6.59 4.48
N PRO A 406 -15.58 -5.79 4.05
CA PRO A 406 -16.98 -6.12 4.29
C PRO A 406 -17.45 -7.41 3.59
N GLN A 407 -16.68 -7.90 2.63
CA GLN A 407 -16.98 -9.07 1.83
C GLN A 407 -16.23 -10.33 2.30
N ALA A 408 -15.30 -10.17 3.22
CA ALA A 408 -14.46 -11.24 3.77
C ALA A 408 -15.19 -11.98 4.90
N ASN A 409 -14.91 -13.28 5.02
CA ASN A 409 -15.34 -14.06 6.17
C ASN A 409 -14.36 -13.83 7.34
N ASN A 410 -14.90 -13.67 8.54
CA ASN A 410 -14.15 -13.52 9.80
C ASN A 410 -13.02 -12.46 9.74
N PRO A 411 -13.26 -11.25 9.23
CA PRO A 411 -12.21 -10.24 9.20
C PRO A 411 -11.84 -9.79 10.61
N ILE A 412 -10.55 -9.63 10.88
CA ILE A 412 -10.03 -9.22 12.20
C ILE A 412 -9.06 -8.06 12.05
N VAL A 413 -8.85 -7.34 13.15
CA VAL A 413 -7.75 -6.39 13.28
C VAL A 413 -6.80 -6.81 14.41
N VAL A 414 -5.51 -6.58 14.23
CA VAL A 414 -4.46 -6.83 15.22
C VAL A 414 -3.78 -5.50 15.54
N GLU A 415 -3.90 -5.06 16.79
CA GLU A 415 -3.24 -3.83 17.26
C GLU A 415 -1.74 -4.08 17.43
N ILE A 416 -0.93 -3.19 16.84
CA ILE A 416 0.52 -3.17 17.04
C ILE A 416 0.97 -1.87 17.71
N ASP A 417 2.17 -1.90 18.30
CA ASP A 417 2.78 -0.69 18.85
C ASP A 417 3.30 0.19 17.71
N ALA A 418 2.78 1.41 17.63
CA ALA A 418 3.18 2.38 16.60
C ALA A 418 4.69 2.66 16.63
N SER A 419 5.32 2.66 17.80
CA SER A 419 6.75 2.95 17.95
C SER A 419 7.66 1.87 17.32
N THR A 420 7.15 0.65 17.14
CA THR A 420 7.88 -0.49 16.59
C THR A 420 7.40 -0.95 15.23
N GLY A 421 6.26 -0.45 14.75
CA GLY A 421 5.66 -0.94 13.50
C GLY A 421 5.20 0.14 12.52
N PHE A 422 5.29 1.45 12.86
CA PHE A 422 4.76 2.50 12.00
C PHE A 422 5.62 3.77 11.99
N ALA A 423 6.45 3.94 10.96
CA ALA A 423 7.27 5.13 10.71
C ALA A 423 7.28 5.47 9.20
N PRO A 424 6.13 5.90 8.63
CA PRO A 424 6.00 6.04 7.19
C PRO A 424 6.74 7.26 6.64
N LEU A 425 7.18 7.15 5.38
CA LEU A 425 7.77 8.23 4.60
C LEU A 425 6.73 8.79 3.63
N LYS A 426 6.11 9.93 3.94
CA LYS A 426 5.03 10.51 3.11
C LYS A 426 5.32 11.91 2.61
N ASN A 427 6.10 12.69 3.37
CA ASN A 427 6.27 14.12 3.19
C ASN A 427 7.74 14.51 3.07
N HIS A 428 8.00 15.68 2.48
CA HIS A 428 9.30 16.34 2.53
C HIS A 428 9.61 16.85 3.96
N ASP A 429 10.90 17.05 4.31
CA ASP A 429 11.35 17.51 5.64
C ASP A 429 10.76 18.86 6.09
N ARG A 430 10.18 19.65 5.17
CA ARG A 430 9.42 20.87 5.52
C ARG A 430 8.13 20.59 6.29
N VAL A 431 7.62 19.37 6.24
CA VAL A 431 6.43 18.93 6.99
C VAL A 431 6.91 18.21 8.24
N PRO A 432 6.39 18.50 9.45
CA PRO A 432 6.99 18.03 10.71
C PRO A 432 6.83 16.52 10.96
N THR A 433 5.98 15.82 10.20
CA THR A 433 5.67 14.40 10.41
C THR A 433 5.82 13.60 9.12
N ASP A 434 6.07 12.30 9.24
CA ASP A 434 6.14 11.33 8.14
C ASP A 434 7.14 11.76 7.05
N ASN A 435 8.24 12.34 7.45
CA ASN A 435 9.30 12.87 6.58
C ASN A 435 10.59 12.03 6.72
N PRO A 436 11.62 12.25 5.88
CA PRO A 436 12.86 11.49 5.94
C PRO A 436 13.53 11.50 7.32
N THR A 437 13.55 12.65 8.00
CA THR A 437 14.14 12.78 9.34
C THR A 437 13.37 11.93 10.36
N THR A 438 12.05 12.03 10.41
CA THR A 438 11.24 11.25 11.36
C THR A 438 11.26 9.76 11.05
N THR A 439 11.30 9.36 9.79
CA THR A 439 11.36 7.95 9.37
C THR A 439 12.72 7.32 9.72
N ARG A 440 13.85 8.02 9.47
CA ARG A 440 15.19 7.57 9.91
C ARG A 440 15.29 7.45 11.42
N ALA A 441 14.72 8.43 12.15
CA ALA A 441 14.64 8.35 13.59
C ALA A 441 13.82 7.14 14.06
N GLY A 442 12.69 6.85 13.41
CA GLY A 442 11.87 5.66 13.69
C GLY A 442 12.64 4.36 13.52
N LEU A 443 13.39 4.21 12.41
CA LEU A 443 14.28 3.05 12.20
C LEU A 443 15.32 2.93 13.31
N SER A 444 16.06 4.01 13.59
CA SER A 444 17.08 3.98 14.64
C SER A 444 16.50 3.70 16.03
N ASN A 445 15.32 4.28 16.34
CA ASN A 445 14.67 4.08 17.64
C ASN A 445 14.18 2.65 17.84
N LEU A 446 13.74 1.96 16.79
CA LEU A 446 13.43 0.53 16.85
C LEU A 446 14.63 -0.28 17.34
N TYR A 447 15.81 -0.05 16.75
CA TYR A 447 17.02 -0.75 17.12
C TYR A 447 17.55 -0.35 18.50
N LYS A 448 17.42 0.92 18.86
CA LYS A 448 17.73 1.40 20.22
C LYS A 448 16.86 0.74 21.28
N LEU A 449 15.56 0.57 20.98
CA LEU A 449 14.66 -0.15 21.87
C LEU A 449 15.09 -1.61 22.08
N TRP A 450 15.52 -2.29 21.00
CA TRP A 450 16.05 -3.65 21.14
C TRP A 450 17.27 -3.70 22.08
N LEU A 451 18.23 -2.78 21.89
CA LEU A 451 19.43 -2.70 22.73
C LEU A 451 19.11 -2.35 24.18
N ASN A 452 18.26 -1.37 24.42
CA ASN A 452 17.83 -1.00 25.76
C ASN A 452 17.17 -2.15 26.52
N ASN A 453 16.34 -2.95 25.82
CA ASN A 453 15.70 -4.14 26.40
C ASN A 453 16.72 -5.24 26.75
N MET A 454 17.91 -5.22 26.16
CA MET A 454 19.05 -6.09 26.49
C MET A 454 19.94 -5.52 27.61
N GLY A 455 19.63 -4.33 28.13
CA GLY A 455 20.43 -3.62 29.15
C GLY A 455 21.61 -2.84 28.58
N ILE A 456 21.67 -2.63 27.26
CA ILE A 456 22.72 -1.85 26.62
C ILE A 456 22.30 -0.38 26.64
N GLN A 457 23.14 0.49 27.17
CA GLN A 457 22.99 1.94 27.24
C GLN A 457 23.51 2.59 25.96
N LEU A 458 22.94 3.74 25.62
CA LEU A 458 23.30 4.49 24.43
C LEU A 458 23.58 5.94 24.83
N ALA A 459 24.71 6.48 24.39
CA ALA A 459 25.03 7.90 24.59
C ALA A 459 24.07 8.79 23.76
N ASP A 460 23.93 10.03 24.17
CA ASP A 460 23.09 11.01 23.46
C ASP A 460 23.58 11.20 22.02
N GLY A 461 22.63 11.30 21.09
CA GLY A 461 22.91 11.53 19.68
C GLY A 461 23.38 10.29 18.88
N VAL A 462 23.61 9.14 19.53
CA VAL A 462 23.98 7.91 18.82
C VAL A 462 22.89 7.49 17.87
N ILE A 463 23.26 7.15 16.64
CA ILE A 463 22.39 6.54 15.63
C ILE A 463 22.74 5.05 15.57
N VAL A 464 21.70 4.21 15.61
CA VAL A 464 21.85 2.75 15.46
C VAL A 464 21.13 2.32 14.21
N GLU A 465 21.79 1.52 13.40
CA GLU A 465 21.21 0.84 12.28
C GLU A 465 21.60 -0.65 12.29
N VAL A 466 20.64 -1.51 11.97
CA VAL A 466 20.86 -2.95 11.83
C VAL A 466 20.30 -3.38 10.49
N SER A 467 21.13 -3.96 9.62
CA SER A 467 20.62 -4.62 8.41
C SER A 467 19.72 -5.79 8.82
N PRO A 468 18.53 -5.92 8.22
CA PRO A 468 17.68 -7.09 8.46
C PRO A 468 18.37 -8.43 8.20
N LEU A 469 19.37 -8.46 7.34
CA LEU A 469 20.18 -9.66 7.10
C LEU A 469 21.12 -9.96 8.27
N PHE A 470 21.61 -8.95 9.01
CA PHE A 470 22.38 -9.16 10.22
C PHE A 470 21.47 -9.67 11.34
N ALA A 471 20.36 -8.98 11.61
CA ALA A 471 19.34 -9.42 12.58
C ALA A 471 17.98 -8.78 12.27
N ASN A 472 16.93 -9.59 12.25
CA ASN A 472 15.56 -9.13 11.99
C ASN A 472 14.67 -9.14 13.26
N SER A 473 15.26 -9.39 14.42
CA SER A 473 14.60 -9.30 15.72
C SER A 473 15.60 -8.99 16.84
N ALA A 474 15.09 -8.52 17.99
CA ALA A 474 15.91 -8.28 19.17
C ALA A 474 16.67 -9.54 19.64
N ALA A 475 16.01 -10.70 19.58
CA ALA A 475 16.63 -11.96 19.96
C ALA A 475 17.79 -12.34 19.03
N GLU A 476 17.58 -12.21 17.71
CA GLU A 476 18.61 -12.46 16.70
C GLU A 476 19.80 -11.52 16.87
N LEU A 477 19.52 -10.21 17.11
CA LEU A 477 20.58 -9.23 17.37
C LEU A 477 21.42 -9.61 18.57
N ARG A 478 20.78 -9.96 19.70
CA ARG A 478 21.46 -10.40 20.91
C ARG A 478 22.36 -11.61 20.63
N ASP A 479 21.80 -12.64 20.03
CA ASP A 479 22.50 -13.89 19.80
C ASP A 479 23.70 -13.68 18.86
N ARG A 480 23.55 -12.82 17.85
CA ARG A 480 24.63 -12.51 16.90
C ARG A 480 25.73 -11.66 17.53
N LEU A 481 25.39 -10.63 18.29
CA LEU A 481 26.37 -9.82 19.02
C LEU A 481 27.22 -10.66 19.98
N LEU A 482 26.61 -11.65 20.64
CA LEU A 482 27.32 -12.57 21.52
C LEU A 482 28.21 -13.56 20.74
N ALA A 483 27.68 -14.17 19.69
CA ALA A 483 28.37 -15.14 18.86
C ALA A 483 29.60 -14.56 18.15
N GLU A 484 29.52 -13.32 17.69
CA GLU A 484 30.58 -12.63 16.95
C GLU A 484 31.53 -11.83 17.85
N GLY A 485 31.30 -11.84 19.18
CA GLY A 485 32.11 -11.08 20.15
C GLY A 485 31.96 -9.56 19.99
N MET A 486 30.84 -9.11 19.43
CA MET A 486 30.53 -7.68 19.20
C MET A 486 29.70 -7.04 20.33
N TRP A 487 29.52 -7.76 21.44
CA TRP A 487 28.78 -7.22 22.58
C TRP A 487 29.46 -5.96 23.11
N PRO A 488 28.74 -4.83 23.27
CA PRO A 488 29.34 -3.57 23.66
C PRO A 488 30.04 -3.66 25.03
N LYS A 489 31.29 -3.13 25.08
CA LYS A 489 32.02 -3.06 26.33
C LYS A 489 31.26 -2.23 27.36
N ASP A 490 31.25 -2.68 28.58
CA ASP A 490 30.54 -2.03 29.71
C ASP A 490 29.03 -1.82 29.44
N ASN A 491 28.45 -2.57 28.50
CA ASN A 491 27.05 -2.41 28.01
C ASN A 491 26.76 -0.97 27.54
N LEU A 492 27.70 -0.30 26.93
CA LEU A 492 27.58 1.10 26.50
C LEU A 492 27.99 1.27 25.04
N ILE A 493 27.17 1.97 24.25
CA ILE A 493 27.47 2.40 22.89
C ILE A 493 27.61 3.93 22.91
N THR A 494 28.77 4.44 22.53
CA THR A 494 29.10 5.87 22.55
C THR A 494 29.17 6.50 21.17
N GLU A 495 29.27 5.70 20.11
CA GLU A 495 29.36 6.13 18.71
C GLU A 495 28.28 5.47 17.88
N SER A 496 27.89 6.15 16.79
CA SER A 496 26.89 5.61 15.86
C SER A 496 27.41 4.32 15.21
N VAL A 497 26.52 3.30 15.10
CA VAL A 497 26.89 1.97 14.65
C VAL A 497 25.91 1.42 13.62
N TYR A 498 26.45 0.78 12.59
CA TYR A 498 25.71 0.01 11.61
C TYR A 498 26.21 -1.46 11.61
N TRP A 499 25.35 -2.37 12.01
CA TRP A 499 25.60 -3.81 11.90
C TRP A 499 25.02 -4.36 10.61
N HIS A 500 25.87 -5.01 9.82
CA HIS A 500 25.50 -5.62 8.54
C HIS A 500 26.35 -6.87 8.28
N GLU A 501 25.96 -7.71 7.31
CA GLU A 501 26.74 -8.87 6.85
C GLU A 501 27.96 -8.44 6.05
#